data_5a4a33427737e5f40bd0394e06b60e0d
#
_entry.id   5a4a33427737e5f40bd0394e06b60e0d
#
_cell.length_a   1.000
_cell.length_b   1.000
_cell.length_c   1.000
_cell.angle_alpha   90.00
_cell.angle_beta   90.00
_cell.angle_gamma   90.00
#
_symmetry.space_group_name_H-M   'P 1'
#
loop_
_entity.id
_entity.type
_entity.pdbx_description
1 polymer ?
#
loop_
_entity_poly.entity_id
_entity_poly.type
_entity_poly.pdbx_seq_one_letter_code
_entity_poly.pdbx_strand_id
1 'polypeptide(L)'
;LALAALGLGGYWTLFRDSGQEVSFENVPLEVRLDGLEMVQGEAGRKEWVLRASRSRYRKEASLIEMQDPEVTFFLPDDNQTVHVLAPQGVFDQDTNRAELWPEVKASYGQAEVLAQRMVYEDTSKTLRFTGRVRMIHPDMTVRGRQAVYTISDRRLTVTGDAEVMIHGQQGERSK
;
A
#
# COMPACT_ATOMS: atom_id res chain seq x y z
N LEU A 1 1.15 -6.92 -29.58
CA LEU A 1 2.52 -6.40 -29.35
C LEU A 1 2.63 -6.01 -27.88
N ALA A 2 3.29 -6.87 -27.10
CA ALA A 2 3.58 -6.59 -25.70
C ALA A 2 4.54 -5.41 -25.64
N LEU A 3 4.14 -4.29 -25.02
CA LEU A 3 5.06 -3.25 -24.59
C LEU A 3 5.85 -3.79 -23.39
N ALA A 4 6.95 -4.49 -23.67
CA ALA A 4 8.00 -4.73 -22.71
C ALA A 4 8.77 -3.42 -22.56
N ALA A 5 8.45 -2.62 -21.55
CA ALA A 5 9.37 -1.61 -21.07
C ALA A 5 10.52 -2.34 -20.37
N LEU A 6 11.62 -2.57 -21.10
CA LEU A 6 12.90 -3.00 -20.54
C LEU A 6 13.49 -1.84 -19.73
N GLY A 7 13.10 -1.73 -18.51
CA GLY A 7 13.80 -0.99 -17.47
C GLY A 7 14.18 -2.00 -16.39
N LEU A 8 15.45 -2.06 -16.06
CA LEU A 8 16.10 -2.92 -15.08
C LEU A 8 15.19 -3.24 -13.87
N GLY A 9 14.70 -4.48 -13.78
CA GLY A 9 14.32 -5.12 -12.54
C GLY A 9 12.84 -5.31 -12.19
N GLY A 10 11.86 -4.95 -13.01
CA GLY A 10 10.46 -5.19 -12.66
C GLY A 10 9.60 -5.68 -13.81
N TYR A 11 8.93 -6.82 -13.66
CA TYR A 11 7.91 -7.28 -14.60
C TYR A 11 6.54 -6.78 -14.12
N TRP A 12 5.89 -5.94 -14.93
CA TRP A 12 4.52 -5.52 -14.75
C TRP A 12 3.60 -6.46 -15.52
N THR A 13 2.70 -7.15 -14.83
CA THR A 13 1.56 -7.79 -15.47
C THR A 13 0.31 -6.99 -15.16
N LEU A 14 -0.15 -6.22 -16.13
CA LEU A 14 -1.48 -5.62 -16.16
C LEU A 14 -2.45 -6.64 -16.73
N PHE A 15 -3.57 -6.86 -16.06
CA PHE A 15 -4.76 -7.61 -16.47
C PHE A 15 -4.80 -9.11 -16.21
N ARG A 16 -5.67 -9.46 -15.32
CA ARG A 16 -6.34 -10.75 -15.33
C ARG A 16 -7.83 -10.50 -15.60
N ASP A 17 -8.19 -10.94 -16.79
CA ASP A 17 -9.48 -11.35 -17.31
C ASP A 17 -10.40 -10.31 -17.97
N SER A 18 -10.61 -10.62 -19.12
CA SER A 18 -11.58 -10.70 -20.22
C SER A 18 -11.00 -10.12 -21.49
N GLY A 19 -10.30 -10.97 -22.23
CA GLY A 19 -10.13 -11.06 -23.68
C GLY A 19 -10.28 -9.84 -24.60
N GLN A 20 -9.88 -8.63 -24.16
CA GLN A 20 -9.76 -7.49 -25.06
C GLN A 20 -8.34 -6.96 -25.01
N GLU A 21 -7.59 -7.23 -26.07
CA GLU A 21 -6.34 -6.52 -26.35
C GLU A 21 -6.68 -5.04 -26.58
N VAL A 22 -6.40 -4.20 -25.58
CA VAL A 22 -6.51 -2.74 -25.73
C VAL A 22 -5.23 -2.25 -26.38
N SER A 23 -5.31 -1.91 -27.69
CA SER A 23 -4.23 -1.21 -28.37
C SER A 23 -4.20 0.26 -27.90
N PHE A 24 -3.14 0.66 -27.24
CA PHE A 24 -3.00 1.99 -26.62
C PHE A 24 -2.68 3.13 -27.61
N GLU A 25 -2.58 2.85 -28.88
CA GLU A 25 -2.17 3.86 -29.90
C GLU A 25 -3.26 4.91 -30.20
N ASN A 26 -4.53 4.65 -29.81
CA ASN A 26 -5.68 5.54 -30.02
C ASN A 26 -6.57 5.71 -28.78
N VAL A 27 -5.99 5.57 -27.57
CA VAL A 27 -6.73 5.67 -26.32
C VAL A 27 -6.96 7.15 -25.97
N PRO A 28 -8.20 7.54 -25.58
CA PRO A 28 -8.45 8.90 -25.10
C PRO A 28 -7.54 9.23 -23.89
N LEU A 29 -7.29 10.54 -23.67
CA LEU A 29 -6.43 11.05 -22.58
C LEU A 29 -6.83 10.52 -21.18
N GLU A 30 -8.05 10.04 -21.05
CA GLU A 30 -8.61 9.49 -19.81
C GLU A 30 -9.25 8.13 -20.07
N VAL A 31 -8.82 7.10 -19.32
CA VAL A 31 -9.41 5.76 -19.34
C VAL A 31 -10.02 5.46 -17.97
N ARG A 32 -11.29 5.04 -17.95
CA ARG A 32 -11.98 4.57 -16.74
C ARG A 32 -12.07 3.05 -16.78
N LEU A 33 -11.73 2.41 -15.66
CA LEU A 33 -11.78 0.96 -15.51
C LEU A 33 -12.64 0.61 -14.29
N ASP A 34 -13.53 -0.35 -14.47
CA ASP A 34 -14.26 -1.00 -13.38
C ASP A 34 -13.43 -2.20 -12.93
N GLY A 35 -12.85 -2.09 -11.74
CA GLY A 35 -11.89 -3.04 -11.22
C GLY A 35 -10.48 -2.85 -11.77
N LEU A 36 -9.52 -2.76 -10.89
CA LEU A 36 -8.09 -2.70 -11.21
C LEU A 36 -7.35 -3.73 -10.36
N GLU A 37 -6.47 -4.50 -10.98
CA GLU A 37 -5.45 -5.27 -10.27
C GLU A 37 -4.08 -4.97 -10.87
N MET A 38 -3.14 -4.55 -10.03
CA MET A 38 -1.75 -4.33 -10.39
C MET A 38 -0.87 -5.20 -9.50
N VAL A 39 0.14 -5.82 -10.09
CA VAL A 39 1.09 -6.67 -9.37
C VAL A 39 2.50 -6.18 -9.68
N GLN A 40 3.27 -5.89 -8.64
CA GLN A 40 4.71 -5.65 -8.77
C GLN A 40 5.47 -6.80 -8.10
N GLY A 41 6.57 -7.18 -8.75
CA GLY A 41 7.48 -8.18 -8.21
C GLY A 41 8.85 -8.07 -8.84
N GLU A 42 9.84 -8.58 -8.15
CA GLU A 42 11.23 -8.64 -8.58
C GLU A 42 11.77 -10.06 -8.41
N ALA A 43 12.55 -10.52 -9.39
CA ALA A 43 13.20 -11.85 -9.38
C ALA A 43 12.23 -13.02 -9.07
N GLY A 44 10.99 -12.97 -9.64
CA GLY A 44 9.99 -14.01 -9.46
C GLY A 44 9.23 -13.95 -8.14
N ARG A 45 9.49 -12.98 -7.28
CA ARG A 45 8.76 -12.74 -6.02
C ARG A 45 7.81 -11.56 -6.17
N LYS A 46 6.59 -11.71 -5.65
CA LYS A 46 5.65 -10.58 -5.56
C LYS A 46 6.12 -9.66 -4.43
N GLU A 47 6.19 -8.37 -4.71
CA GLU A 47 6.46 -7.34 -3.70
C GLU A 47 5.16 -6.74 -3.18
N TRP A 48 4.24 -6.44 -4.08
CA TRP A 48 2.90 -6.00 -3.68
C TRP A 48 1.86 -6.29 -4.77
N VAL A 49 0.62 -6.34 -4.32
CA VAL A 49 -0.58 -6.39 -5.18
C VAL A 49 -1.48 -5.24 -4.76
N LEU A 50 -1.92 -4.44 -5.73
CA LEU A 50 -2.88 -3.37 -5.54
C LEU A 50 -4.16 -3.73 -6.29
N ARG A 51 -5.31 -3.59 -5.61
CA ARG A 51 -6.64 -3.70 -6.18
C ARG A 51 -7.41 -2.43 -5.93
N ALA A 52 -8.32 -2.08 -6.83
CA ALA A 52 -9.26 -0.98 -6.63
C ALA A 52 -10.62 -1.31 -7.26
N SER A 53 -11.69 -0.83 -6.65
CA SER A 53 -13.06 -1.04 -7.18
C SER A 53 -13.29 -0.31 -8.49
N ARG A 54 -12.75 0.89 -8.62
CA ARG A 54 -12.73 1.70 -9.85
C ARG A 54 -11.42 2.45 -9.98
N SER A 55 -11.01 2.72 -11.21
CA SER A 55 -9.83 3.50 -11.47
C SER A 55 -9.99 4.40 -12.69
N ARG A 56 -9.19 5.46 -12.71
CA ARG A 56 -9.08 6.41 -13.81
C ARG A 56 -7.62 6.63 -14.12
N TYR A 57 -7.21 6.26 -15.32
CA TYR A 57 -5.86 6.52 -15.80
C TYR A 57 -5.78 7.88 -16.48
N ARG A 58 -4.83 8.71 -16.07
CA ARG A 58 -4.51 10.01 -16.66
C ARG A 58 -3.16 9.94 -17.35
N LYS A 59 -3.18 9.74 -18.66
CA LYS A 59 -1.98 9.49 -19.48
C LYS A 59 -0.94 10.61 -19.37
N GLU A 60 -1.36 11.88 -19.41
CA GLU A 60 -0.46 13.05 -19.38
C GLU A 60 0.33 13.17 -18.07
N ALA A 61 -0.19 12.62 -17.00
CA ALA A 61 0.41 12.68 -15.67
C ALA A 61 0.96 11.34 -15.21
N SER A 62 0.84 10.27 -16.01
CA SER A 62 1.17 8.88 -15.62
C SER A 62 0.53 8.44 -14.29
N LEU A 63 -0.65 9.00 -13.96
CA LEU A 63 -1.34 8.78 -12.71
C LEU A 63 -2.54 7.85 -12.87
N ILE A 64 -2.73 6.97 -11.89
CA ILE A 64 -3.92 6.15 -11.72
C ILE A 64 -4.63 6.60 -10.45
N GLU A 65 -5.77 7.28 -10.61
CA GLU A 65 -6.66 7.62 -9.50
C GLU A 65 -7.52 6.39 -9.17
N MET A 66 -7.74 6.10 -7.89
CA MET A 66 -8.40 4.87 -7.44
C MET A 66 -9.48 5.14 -6.40
N GLN A 67 -10.55 4.34 -6.46
CA GLN A 67 -11.57 4.24 -5.42
C GLN A 67 -11.43 2.89 -4.72
N ASP A 68 -11.56 2.93 -3.40
CA ASP A 68 -11.43 1.78 -2.50
C ASP A 68 -10.17 0.93 -2.78
N PRO A 69 -8.97 1.57 -2.84
CA PRO A 69 -7.75 0.81 -3.03
C PRO A 69 -7.45 -0.09 -1.84
N GLU A 70 -7.05 -1.32 -2.17
CA GLU A 70 -6.50 -2.32 -1.27
C GLU A 70 -5.10 -2.69 -1.73
N VAL A 71 -4.08 -2.54 -0.90
CA VAL A 71 -2.70 -2.91 -1.21
C VAL A 71 -2.23 -3.98 -0.25
N THR A 72 -1.72 -5.07 -0.81
CA THR A 72 -1.05 -6.13 -0.05
C THR A 72 0.43 -6.08 -0.35
N PHE A 73 1.26 -5.76 0.65
CA PHE A 73 2.71 -5.85 0.58
C PHE A 73 3.17 -7.20 1.11
N PHE A 74 3.99 -7.92 0.35
CA PHE A 74 4.59 -9.19 0.74
C PHE A 74 5.94 -8.93 1.38
N LEU A 75 6.13 -9.39 2.61
CA LEU A 75 7.38 -9.19 3.33
C LEU A 75 8.43 -10.20 2.87
N PRO A 76 9.71 -9.79 2.81
CA PRO A 76 10.79 -10.74 2.52
C PRO A 76 10.84 -11.84 3.59
N ASP A 77 11.10 -13.07 3.13
CA ASP A 77 11.51 -14.23 3.94
C ASP A 77 10.48 -14.87 4.88
N ASP A 78 9.19 -14.46 4.92
CA ASP A 78 8.27 -15.09 5.86
C ASP A 78 6.83 -15.12 5.42
N ASN A 79 6.36 -15.27 4.32
CA ASN A 79 4.93 -15.35 3.93
C ASN A 79 3.97 -14.37 4.66
N GLN A 80 4.50 -13.39 5.39
CA GLN A 80 3.70 -12.39 6.06
C GLN A 80 3.41 -11.23 5.13
N THR A 81 2.29 -10.57 5.38
CA THR A 81 1.81 -9.47 4.54
C THR A 81 1.38 -8.28 5.38
N VAL A 82 1.57 -7.10 4.82
CA VAL A 82 0.94 -5.87 5.32
C VAL A 82 -0.22 -5.54 4.38
N HIS A 83 -1.43 -5.46 4.91
CA HIS A 83 -2.61 -5.07 4.16
C HIS A 83 -2.94 -3.60 4.45
N VAL A 84 -3.18 -2.82 3.41
CA VAL A 84 -3.53 -1.41 3.53
C VAL A 84 -4.79 -1.12 2.75
N LEU A 85 -5.74 -0.47 3.40
CA LEU A 85 -7.05 -0.08 2.85
C LEU A 85 -7.24 1.43 2.98
N ALA A 86 -7.90 2.05 2.02
CA ALA A 86 -8.36 3.43 2.10
C ALA A 86 -9.52 3.67 1.13
N PRO A 87 -10.36 4.71 1.33
CA PRO A 87 -11.42 5.06 0.39
C PRO A 87 -10.92 5.60 -0.95
N GLN A 88 -9.74 6.23 -0.99
CA GLN A 88 -9.19 6.85 -2.19
C GLN A 88 -7.68 6.64 -2.28
N GLY A 89 -7.15 6.70 -3.48
CA GLY A 89 -5.72 6.66 -3.72
C GLY A 89 -5.31 7.14 -5.09
N VAL A 90 -4.02 7.37 -5.24
CA VAL A 90 -3.36 7.63 -6.50
C VAL A 90 -2.07 6.84 -6.58
N PHE A 91 -1.81 6.28 -7.75
CA PHE A 91 -0.56 5.62 -8.07
C PHE A 91 0.14 6.38 -9.20
N ASP A 92 1.37 6.77 -8.95
CA ASP A 92 2.26 7.40 -9.92
C ASP A 92 3.16 6.31 -10.53
N GLN A 93 2.98 6.06 -11.82
CA GLN A 93 3.70 5.00 -12.54
C GLN A 93 5.16 5.36 -12.81
N ASP A 94 5.48 6.65 -12.96
CA ASP A 94 6.85 7.09 -13.28
C ASP A 94 7.77 6.94 -12.06
N THR A 95 7.23 7.15 -10.87
CA THR A 95 7.97 7.08 -9.61
C THR A 95 7.71 5.83 -8.79
N ASN A 96 6.78 4.96 -9.23
CA ASN A 96 6.30 3.81 -8.46
C ASN A 96 5.86 4.19 -7.03
N ARG A 97 5.15 5.31 -6.91
CA ARG A 97 4.71 5.87 -5.65
C ARG A 97 3.19 5.75 -5.53
N ALA A 98 2.72 5.20 -4.43
CA ALA A 98 1.31 5.17 -4.10
C ALA A 98 1.00 6.13 -2.94
N GLU A 99 -0.14 6.80 -3.04
CA GLU A 99 -0.66 7.64 -1.96
C GLU A 99 -2.12 7.27 -1.72
N LEU A 100 -2.47 6.99 -0.46
CA LEU A 100 -3.80 6.56 -0.02
C LEU A 100 -4.34 7.50 1.04
N TRP A 101 -5.64 7.83 0.95
CA TRP A 101 -6.35 8.70 1.88
C TRP A 101 -7.88 8.59 1.70
N PRO A 102 -8.73 9.23 2.51
CA PRO A 102 -8.53 9.45 3.93
C PRO A 102 -8.68 8.13 4.69
N GLU A 103 -8.53 8.17 6.01
CA GLU A 103 -8.86 7.05 6.90
C GLU A 103 -8.16 5.73 6.53
N VAL A 104 -6.85 5.84 6.34
CA VAL A 104 -6.01 4.68 6.00
C VAL A 104 -5.95 3.72 7.18
N LYS A 105 -6.17 2.45 6.89
CA LYS A 105 -6.03 1.33 7.81
C LYS A 105 -5.00 0.36 7.27
N ALA A 106 -3.93 0.12 8.03
CA ALA A 106 -2.93 -0.90 7.72
C ALA A 106 -2.93 -1.97 8.80
N SER A 107 -2.82 -3.24 8.41
CA SER A 107 -2.79 -4.37 9.33
C SER A 107 -1.60 -5.27 9.06
N TYR A 108 -0.97 -5.73 10.16
CA TYR A 108 0.14 -6.68 10.15
C TYR A 108 0.06 -7.58 11.38
N GLY A 109 -0.20 -8.87 11.19
CA GLY A 109 -0.45 -9.79 12.29
C GLY A 109 -1.59 -9.29 13.19
N GLN A 110 -1.28 -9.04 14.47
CA GLN A 110 -2.25 -8.50 15.44
C GLN A 110 -2.17 -6.97 15.57
N ALA A 111 -1.25 -6.33 14.87
CA ALA A 111 -1.10 -4.88 14.89
C ALA A 111 -1.93 -4.21 13.81
N GLU A 112 -2.51 -3.07 14.15
CA GLU A 112 -3.25 -2.20 13.23
C GLU A 112 -2.71 -0.77 13.33
N VAL A 113 -2.52 -0.11 12.18
CA VAL A 113 -2.16 1.31 12.10
C VAL A 113 -3.31 2.07 11.44
N LEU A 114 -3.78 3.11 12.12
CA LEU A 114 -4.77 4.05 11.61
C LEU A 114 -4.11 5.40 11.37
N ALA A 115 -4.38 6.03 10.23
CA ALA A 115 -3.83 7.32 9.84
C ALA A 115 -4.77 8.04 8.86
N GLN A 116 -4.54 9.33 8.62
CA GLN A 116 -5.29 10.07 7.60
C GLN A 116 -4.75 9.83 6.20
N ARG A 117 -3.44 9.59 6.08
CA ARG A 117 -2.76 9.43 4.79
C ARG A 117 -1.64 8.42 4.91
N MET A 118 -1.41 7.66 3.85
CA MET A 118 -0.24 6.80 3.69
C MET A 118 0.41 7.08 2.34
N VAL A 119 1.74 7.08 2.33
CA VAL A 119 2.55 7.14 1.11
C VAL A 119 3.48 5.93 1.09
N TYR A 120 3.42 5.17 0.01
CA TYR A 120 4.43 4.17 -0.32
C TYR A 120 5.46 4.77 -1.26
N GLU A 121 6.73 4.56 -0.95
CA GLU A 121 7.86 4.94 -1.79
C GLU A 121 8.68 3.70 -2.15
N ASP A 122 8.70 3.38 -3.44
CA ASP A 122 9.36 2.18 -3.94
C ASP A 122 10.88 2.23 -3.75
N THR A 123 11.50 3.37 -4.00
CA THR A 123 12.97 3.54 -3.88
C THR A 123 13.50 3.20 -2.49
N SER A 124 12.76 3.56 -1.45
CA SER A 124 13.12 3.31 -0.05
C SER A 124 12.41 2.10 0.56
N LYS A 125 11.47 1.49 -0.16
CA LYS A 125 10.58 0.42 0.31
C LYS A 125 9.93 0.77 1.67
N THR A 126 9.39 1.99 1.77
CA THR A 126 8.80 2.51 3.00
C THR A 126 7.32 2.85 2.85
N LEU A 127 6.57 2.62 3.94
CA LEU A 127 5.20 3.09 4.13
C LEU A 127 5.23 4.22 5.16
N ARG A 128 4.91 5.43 4.75
CA ARG A 128 4.86 6.61 5.61
C ARG A 128 3.41 6.96 5.91
N PHE A 129 3.02 6.85 7.17
CA PHE A 129 1.71 7.22 7.68
C PHE A 129 1.76 8.60 8.31
N THR A 130 0.77 9.45 8.03
CA THR A 130 0.67 10.81 8.58
C THR A 130 -0.76 11.15 8.97
N GLY A 131 -0.90 12.11 9.90
CA GLY A 131 -2.17 12.63 10.37
C GLY A 131 -2.82 11.75 11.44
N ARG A 132 -2.64 12.12 12.71
CA ARG A 132 -3.21 11.43 13.89
C ARG A 132 -2.97 9.92 13.86
N VAL A 133 -1.72 9.53 13.71
CA VAL A 133 -1.34 8.12 13.64
C VAL A 133 -1.61 7.43 14.96
N ARG A 134 -2.23 6.26 14.90
CA ARG A 134 -2.46 5.37 16.03
C ARG A 134 -2.13 3.94 15.63
N MET A 135 -1.15 3.35 16.28
CA MET A 135 -0.86 1.93 16.21
C MET A 135 -1.53 1.23 17.39
N ILE A 136 -2.26 0.18 17.11
CA ILE A 136 -3.00 -0.63 18.09
C ILE A 136 -2.45 -2.05 18.04
N HIS A 137 -2.04 -2.57 19.19
CA HIS A 137 -1.66 -3.95 19.41
C HIS A 137 -2.33 -4.43 20.71
N PRO A 138 -2.60 -5.72 20.91
CA PRO A 138 -3.21 -6.21 22.16
C PRO A 138 -2.53 -5.73 23.42
N ASP A 139 -1.19 -5.64 23.41
CA ASP A 139 -0.39 -5.28 24.59
C ASP A 139 -0.18 -3.77 24.73
N MET A 140 -0.37 -2.98 23.67
CA MET A 140 -0.09 -1.54 23.71
C MET A 140 -0.81 -0.76 22.60
N THR A 141 -1.00 0.52 22.87
CA THR A 141 -1.40 1.52 21.85
C THR A 141 -0.32 2.60 21.78
N VAL A 142 0.13 2.93 20.57
CA VAL A 142 1.07 4.03 20.32
C VAL A 142 0.37 5.10 19.49
N ARG A 143 0.53 6.36 19.88
CA ARG A 143 0.03 7.52 19.14
C ARG A 143 1.18 8.42 18.72
N GLY A 144 1.00 9.15 17.61
CA GLY A 144 2.00 10.10 17.14
C GLY A 144 1.47 10.88 15.93
N ARG A 145 2.27 11.78 15.40
CA ARG A 145 1.92 12.54 14.19
C ARG A 145 2.29 11.81 12.91
N GLN A 146 3.34 11.00 12.97
CA GLN A 146 3.86 10.26 11.84
C GLN A 146 4.34 8.88 12.29
N ALA A 147 4.17 7.88 11.40
CA ALA A 147 4.85 6.60 11.51
C ALA A 147 5.49 6.24 10.15
N VAL A 148 6.64 5.60 10.20
CA VAL A 148 7.32 5.08 9.02
C VAL A 148 7.59 3.60 9.24
N TYR A 149 7.08 2.77 8.34
CA TYR A 149 7.37 1.34 8.31
C TYR A 149 8.34 1.06 7.18
N THR A 150 9.51 0.50 7.50
CA THR A 150 10.51 0.06 6.53
C THR A 150 10.33 -1.43 6.28
N ILE A 151 9.97 -1.79 5.05
CA ILE A 151 9.59 -3.17 4.69
C ILE A 151 10.78 -4.12 4.84
N SER A 152 11.99 -3.72 4.40
CA SER A 152 13.21 -4.53 4.51
C SER A 152 13.57 -4.89 5.94
N ASP A 153 13.43 -3.93 6.85
CA ASP A 153 13.86 -4.07 8.25
C ASP A 153 12.72 -4.49 9.18
N ARG A 154 11.48 -4.52 8.66
CA ARG A 154 10.24 -4.75 9.44
C ARG A 154 10.15 -3.83 10.67
N ARG A 155 10.64 -2.60 10.53
CA ARG A 155 10.71 -1.63 11.60
C ARG A 155 9.64 -0.56 11.42
N LEU A 156 8.82 -0.37 12.46
CA LEU A 156 7.91 0.76 12.57
C LEU A 156 8.50 1.79 13.53
N THR A 157 8.67 3.03 13.07
CA THR A 157 9.11 4.15 13.88
C THR A 157 7.99 5.17 13.97
N VAL A 158 7.54 5.52 15.17
CA VAL A 158 6.51 6.55 15.42
C VAL A 158 7.18 7.80 15.96
N THR A 159 6.82 8.96 15.41
CA THR A 159 7.40 10.26 15.76
C THR A 159 6.33 11.34 15.88
N GLY A 160 6.70 12.47 16.51
CA GLY A 160 5.83 13.64 16.70
C GLY A 160 4.87 13.45 17.87
N ASP A 161 5.32 13.85 19.07
CA ASP A 161 4.59 13.74 20.33
C ASP A 161 4.12 12.29 20.59
N ALA A 162 5.07 11.35 20.47
CA ALA A 162 4.77 9.94 20.62
C ALA A 162 4.36 9.61 22.05
N GLU A 163 3.18 9.00 22.18
CA GLU A 163 2.61 8.52 23.43
C GLU A 163 2.41 7.01 23.36
N VAL A 164 2.83 6.28 24.38
CA VAL A 164 2.66 4.84 24.48
C VAL A 164 1.79 4.50 25.69
N MET A 165 0.74 3.74 25.47
CA MET A 165 -0.13 3.20 26.49
C MET A 165 0.02 1.67 26.50
N ILE A 166 0.52 1.11 27.59
CA ILE A 166 0.68 -0.33 27.78
C ILE A 166 -0.59 -0.86 28.41
N HIS A 167 -1.16 -1.91 27.82
CA HIS A 167 -2.32 -2.61 28.34
C HIS A 167 -1.80 -3.70 29.30
N GLY A 168 -1.94 -3.48 30.59
CA GLY A 168 -1.53 -4.46 31.59
C GLY A 168 -2.36 -5.74 31.47
N GLN A 169 -1.73 -6.90 31.37
CA GLN A 169 -2.40 -8.15 31.66
C GLN A 169 -2.86 -8.09 33.11
N GLN A 170 -4.18 -8.12 33.35
CA GLN A 170 -4.71 -8.41 34.65
C GLN A 170 -4.27 -9.83 35.00
N GLY A 171 -3.20 -9.95 35.79
CA GLY A 171 -2.77 -11.21 36.33
C GLY A 171 -3.94 -11.81 37.10
N GLU A 172 -4.40 -12.97 36.68
CA GLU A 172 -5.24 -13.87 37.45
C GLU A 172 -4.53 -14.11 38.79
N ARG A 173 -4.96 -13.40 39.83
CA ARG A 173 -4.63 -13.80 41.19
C ARG A 173 -5.45 -15.05 41.47
N SER A 174 -4.84 -16.18 41.18
CA SER A 174 -5.29 -17.47 41.74
C SER A 174 -5.27 -17.37 43.25
N LYS A 175 -6.44 -17.52 43.86
CA LYS A 175 -6.60 -17.84 45.27
C LYS A 175 -6.54 -19.36 45.46
#